data_31c6ab52c12ab43a46e60cdd72df7d55
#
_entry.id   31c6ab52c12ab43a46e60cdd72df7d55
#
_cell.length_a   1.000
_cell.length_b   1.000
_cell.length_c   1.000
_cell.angle_alpha   90.00
_cell.angle_beta   90.00
_cell.angle_gamma   90.00
#
_symmetry.space_group_name_H-M   'P 1'
#
loop_
_entity.id
_entity.type
_entity.pdbx_description
1 polymer ?
#
loop_
_entity_poly.entity_id
_entity_poly.type
_entity_poly.pdbx_seq_one_letter_code
_entity_poly.pdbx_strand_id
1 'polypeptide(L)'
;MLIRLITITALLAATAASASATDQIPKSLVIVDTGFDTQLPIFQGRVLGEACILDWSSCPNKGYFQEGIGAAHLPLPVSSLNGFYHGTQMASIALAQDPTLKVVLIRIIAHSSTGYRLPAQDQTIAKVLEWVILNKDKFNVGAIAMAQGHAGNRLARDYCPKFENVEKRILELKRLDIPFVVPTGNDGNKSQINWPACIPSALAIGASNSDDQIASYSNIDRTLVDFYAPGKADSILPGGKITPSTGTSVSTIVAASNWVSTSNKYSTKTYSEMFQFFRGGPIIFDEKFNYGRKMLFESATP
;
A
#
# COMPACT_ATOMS: atom_id res chain seq x y z
N MET A 1 23.38 -59.65 -59.05
CA MET A 1 24.13 -58.72 -58.21
C MET A 1 23.14 -57.62 -57.77
N LEU A 2 22.50 -57.73 -56.54
CA LEU A 2 21.48 -56.86 -56.04
C LEU A 2 22.15 -55.90 -55.08
N ILE A 3 22.07 -54.62 -55.40
CA ILE A 3 22.51 -53.50 -54.53
C ILE A 3 21.34 -53.11 -53.67
N ARG A 4 21.48 -53.27 -52.34
CA ARG A 4 20.51 -52.81 -51.35
C ARG A 4 20.86 -51.33 -50.99
N LEU A 5 19.94 -50.39 -51.28
CA LEU A 5 19.99 -49.05 -50.76
C LEU A 5 19.55 -49.07 -49.28
N ILE A 6 20.39 -48.56 -48.41
CA ILE A 6 20.08 -48.31 -47.00
C ILE A 6 19.69 -46.83 -46.89
N THR A 7 18.41 -46.60 -46.62
CA THR A 7 17.91 -45.23 -46.31
C THR A 7 18.12 -44.95 -44.82
N ILE A 8 18.97 -44.00 -44.51
CA ILE A 8 19.19 -43.49 -43.15
C ILE A 8 18.19 -42.37 -42.90
N THR A 9 17.20 -42.63 -42.06
CA THR A 9 16.25 -41.61 -41.59
C THR A 9 16.89 -40.89 -40.40
N ALA A 10 17.32 -39.62 -40.59
CA ALA A 10 17.79 -38.78 -39.52
C ALA A 10 16.60 -38.25 -38.70
N LEU A 11 16.50 -38.68 -37.45
CA LEU A 11 15.53 -38.18 -36.47
C LEU A 11 16.05 -36.85 -35.92
N LEU A 12 15.50 -35.72 -36.36
CA LEU A 12 15.73 -34.42 -35.73
C LEU A 12 14.98 -34.38 -34.39
N ALA A 13 15.69 -34.53 -33.29
CA ALA A 13 15.17 -34.21 -31.97
C ALA A 13 15.13 -32.69 -31.80
N ALA A 14 13.93 -32.11 -31.88
CA ALA A 14 13.69 -30.75 -31.51
C ALA A 14 13.78 -30.61 -29.98
N THR A 15 14.90 -30.11 -29.49
CA THR A 15 15.02 -29.68 -28.10
C THR A 15 14.18 -28.41 -27.91
N ALA A 16 12.99 -28.55 -27.31
CA ALA A 16 12.25 -27.40 -26.82
C ALA A 16 13.07 -26.76 -25.69
N ALA A 17 13.69 -25.62 -25.99
CA ALA A 17 14.29 -24.79 -24.99
C ALA A 17 13.13 -24.29 -24.09
N SER A 18 13.03 -24.83 -22.88
CA SER A 18 12.19 -24.24 -21.84
C SER A 18 12.70 -22.81 -21.62
N ALA A 19 11.87 -21.84 -21.98
CA ALA A 19 12.11 -20.45 -21.65
C ALA A 19 12.28 -20.38 -20.12
N SER A 20 13.48 -20.08 -19.68
CA SER A 20 13.78 -19.76 -18.29
C SER A 20 12.82 -18.65 -17.89
N ALA A 21 12.00 -18.89 -16.86
CA ALA A 21 11.29 -17.82 -16.20
C ALA A 21 12.35 -16.79 -15.80
N THR A 22 12.34 -15.64 -16.48
CA THR A 22 13.20 -14.52 -16.10
C THR A 22 12.90 -14.25 -14.63
N ASP A 23 13.91 -14.29 -13.77
CA ASP A 23 13.86 -13.90 -12.37
C ASP A 23 13.47 -12.41 -12.30
N GLN A 24 12.20 -12.13 -12.52
CA GLN A 24 11.69 -10.76 -12.36
C GLN A 24 11.70 -10.46 -10.87
N ILE A 25 12.40 -9.40 -10.50
CA ILE A 25 12.37 -8.89 -9.12
C ILE A 25 10.89 -8.70 -8.73
N PRO A 26 10.43 -9.31 -7.63
CA PRO A 26 9.04 -9.18 -7.22
C PRO A 26 8.65 -7.70 -7.03
N LYS A 27 7.41 -7.36 -7.38
CA LYS A 27 6.87 -6.03 -7.11
C LYS A 27 6.90 -5.72 -5.62
N SER A 28 7.21 -4.47 -5.28
CA SER A 28 7.29 -3.98 -3.92
C SER A 28 6.09 -3.12 -3.53
N LEU A 29 5.88 -2.95 -2.22
CA LEU A 29 4.89 -2.05 -1.65
C LEU A 29 5.58 -0.78 -1.13
N VAL A 30 5.17 0.39 -1.62
CA VAL A 30 5.55 1.66 -1.02
C VAL A 30 4.60 1.97 0.14
N ILE A 31 5.14 2.19 1.34
CA ILE A 31 4.37 2.58 2.53
C ILE A 31 4.71 4.00 2.91
N VAL A 32 3.69 4.87 2.92
CA VAL A 32 3.79 6.30 3.19
C VAL A 32 3.14 6.58 4.54
N ASP A 33 3.94 6.97 5.56
CA ASP A 33 3.44 7.09 6.93
C ASP A 33 4.27 8.05 7.81
N THR A 34 4.13 7.94 9.12
CA THR A 34 4.72 8.83 10.15
C THR A 34 6.24 8.69 10.29
N GLY A 35 6.77 7.52 10.06
CA GLY A 35 8.16 7.14 10.26
C GLY A 35 8.26 5.71 10.78
N PHE A 36 9.45 5.14 10.77
CA PHE A 36 9.64 3.71 10.95
C PHE A 36 10.81 3.40 11.87
N ASP A 37 10.65 2.41 12.73
CA ASP A 37 11.75 1.78 13.45
C ASP A 37 12.34 0.65 12.60
N THR A 38 13.14 1.04 11.63
CA THR A 38 13.71 0.12 10.63
C THR A 38 14.76 -0.83 11.18
N GLN A 39 15.13 -0.70 12.47
CA GLN A 39 16.07 -1.59 13.16
C GLN A 39 15.42 -2.89 13.63
N LEU A 40 14.10 -2.97 13.64
CA LEU A 40 13.38 -4.18 14.04
C LEU A 40 13.68 -5.35 13.10
N PRO A 41 13.81 -6.60 13.61
CA PRO A 41 14.15 -7.78 12.81
C PRO A 41 13.24 -8.02 11.62
N ILE A 42 11.95 -7.65 11.69
CA ILE A 42 10.98 -7.83 10.61
C ILE A 42 11.34 -7.04 9.34
N PHE A 43 12.14 -5.97 9.46
CA PHE A 43 12.56 -5.15 8.32
C PHE A 43 13.85 -5.64 7.65
N GLN A 44 14.63 -6.51 8.34
CA GLN A 44 15.93 -6.94 7.85
C GLN A 44 15.83 -7.64 6.49
N GLY A 45 16.60 -7.14 5.51
CA GLY A 45 16.61 -7.65 4.14
C GLY A 45 15.30 -7.43 3.36
N ARG A 46 14.32 -6.68 3.91
CA ARG A 46 13.00 -6.47 3.31
C ARG A 46 12.74 -5.01 2.88
N VAL A 47 13.55 -4.07 3.31
CA VAL A 47 13.48 -2.65 2.92
C VAL A 47 14.36 -2.43 1.70
N LEU A 48 13.77 -2.04 0.57
CA LEU A 48 14.47 -1.76 -0.69
C LEU A 48 14.96 -0.31 -0.78
N GLY A 49 14.29 0.59 -0.09
CA GLY A 49 14.60 2.01 -0.08
C GLY A 49 13.86 2.78 0.99
N GLU A 50 14.40 3.92 1.34
CA GLU A 50 13.79 4.84 2.29
C GLU A 50 13.84 6.27 1.77
N ALA A 51 12.80 7.06 2.08
CA ALA A 51 12.78 8.49 1.85
C ALA A 51 12.09 9.23 3.01
N CYS A 52 12.50 10.46 3.22
CA CYS A 52 11.86 11.44 4.10
C CYS A 52 11.51 12.65 3.26
N ILE A 53 10.22 12.98 3.14
CA ILE A 53 9.70 14.08 2.33
C ILE A 53 8.72 14.87 3.20
N LEU A 54 9.11 16.05 3.66
CA LEU A 54 8.39 16.80 4.68
C LEU A 54 8.14 18.24 4.28
N ASP A 55 7.12 18.84 4.86
CA ASP A 55 6.89 20.29 4.80
C ASP A 55 7.73 21.06 5.84
N TRP A 56 8.32 20.34 6.80
CA TRP A 56 9.07 20.91 7.93
C TRP A 56 10.44 20.24 8.02
N SER A 57 11.46 20.99 8.37
CA SER A 57 12.86 20.50 8.42
C SER A 57 13.11 19.55 9.59
N SER A 58 12.61 18.33 9.51
CA SER A 58 12.81 17.31 10.54
C SER A 58 13.19 15.92 10.02
N CYS A 59 13.70 15.84 8.79
CA CYS A 59 14.37 14.64 8.31
C CYS A 59 15.69 14.39 9.09
N PRO A 60 16.25 13.19 9.11
CA PRO A 60 17.47 12.89 9.86
C PRO A 60 18.65 13.82 9.53
N ASN A 61 18.74 14.31 8.29
CA ASN A 61 19.72 15.31 7.85
C ASN A 61 19.37 16.76 8.25
N LYS A 62 18.32 16.96 9.06
CA LYS A 62 17.77 18.26 9.47
C LYS A 62 17.20 19.09 8.30
N GLY A 63 16.94 18.47 7.16
CA GLY A 63 16.33 19.09 5.97
C GLY A 63 14.85 18.68 5.80
N TYR A 64 14.31 19.04 4.64
CA TYR A 64 12.94 18.72 4.20
C TYR A 64 12.88 17.45 3.34
N PHE A 65 14.02 17.03 2.84
CA PHE A 65 14.17 15.87 1.97
C PHE A 65 15.43 15.09 2.29
N GLN A 66 15.31 13.77 2.32
CA GLN A 66 16.41 12.83 2.39
C GLN A 66 15.97 11.52 1.73
N GLU A 67 16.86 10.85 1.02
CA GLU A 67 16.68 9.48 0.56
C GLU A 67 17.88 8.61 0.93
N GLY A 68 17.67 7.28 0.89
CA GLY A 68 18.66 6.29 1.26
C GLY A 68 18.42 5.71 2.64
N ILE A 69 19.24 4.75 3.02
CA ILE A 69 19.12 4.00 4.28
C ILE A 69 19.07 4.95 5.48
N GLY A 70 18.07 4.78 6.35
CA GLY A 70 17.84 5.61 7.52
C GLY A 70 17.04 6.89 7.27
N ALA A 71 16.68 7.20 6.01
CA ALA A 71 15.92 8.42 5.70
C ALA A 71 14.53 8.42 6.34
N ALA A 72 13.84 7.29 6.33
CA ALA A 72 12.51 7.15 6.93
C ALA A 72 12.55 6.76 8.41
N HIS A 73 13.73 6.50 8.95
CA HIS A 73 13.91 6.11 10.35
C HIS A 73 13.49 7.23 11.30
N LEU A 74 12.82 6.84 12.38
CA LEU A 74 12.48 7.72 13.48
C LEU A 74 12.93 7.05 14.78
N PRO A 75 14.00 7.58 15.40
CA PRO A 75 14.59 6.95 16.57
C PRO A 75 13.68 7.01 17.80
N LEU A 76 13.86 6.07 18.72
CA LEU A 76 13.32 6.17 20.07
C LEU A 76 13.94 7.37 20.80
N PRO A 77 13.20 8.12 21.64
CA PRO A 77 11.79 7.89 22.03
C PRO A 77 10.75 8.49 21.07
N VAL A 78 11.14 9.27 20.05
CA VAL A 78 10.21 10.02 19.20
C VAL A 78 9.23 9.09 18.49
N SER A 79 9.71 7.94 18.00
CA SER A 79 8.86 6.94 17.33
C SER A 79 7.76 6.35 18.23
N SER A 80 7.92 6.46 19.56
CA SER A 80 6.94 5.97 20.53
C SER A 80 5.95 7.05 21.00
N LEU A 81 6.16 8.31 20.61
CA LEU A 81 5.36 9.44 21.08
C LEU A 81 4.24 9.81 20.09
N ASN A 82 3.13 10.33 20.64
CA ASN A 82 2.08 11.07 19.90
C ASN A 82 1.65 10.41 18.57
N GLY A 83 1.59 9.07 18.51
CA GLY A 83 1.17 8.33 17.32
C GLY A 83 2.22 8.19 16.21
N PHE A 84 3.49 8.53 16.46
CA PHE A 84 4.58 8.28 15.50
C PHE A 84 4.93 6.80 15.32
N TYR A 85 4.49 5.93 16.23
CA TYR A 85 4.59 4.49 16.12
C TYR A 85 3.77 3.91 14.96
N HIS A 86 2.84 4.68 14.39
CA HIS A 86 1.86 4.22 13.40
C HIS A 86 2.54 3.65 12.15
N GLY A 87 3.55 4.31 11.58
CA GLY A 87 4.26 3.79 10.40
C GLY A 87 4.92 2.44 10.66
N THR A 88 5.56 2.26 11.82
CA THR A 88 6.15 0.97 12.21
C THR A 88 5.07 -0.12 12.30
N GLN A 89 3.93 0.17 12.91
CA GLN A 89 2.81 -0.76 12.99
C GLN A 89 2.29 -1.14 11.59
N MET A 90 2.03 -0.16 10.74
CA MET A 90 1.51 -0.39 9.38
C MET A 90 2.49 -1.21 8.54
N ALA A 91 3.77 -0.88 8.56
CA ALA A 91 4.77 -1.65 7.83
C ALA A 91 4.94 -3.07 8.37
N SER A 92 4.86 -3.26 9.69
CA SER A 92 4.92 -4.61 10.29
C SER A 92 3.72 -5.48 9.89
N ILE A 93 2.51 -4.90 9.78
CA ILE A 93 1.33 -5.61 9.27
C ILE A 93 1.56 -6.05 7.83
N ALA A 94 2.04 -5.16 6.95
CA ALA A 94 2.33 -5.51 5.56
C ALA A 94 3.30 -6.68 5.46
N LEU A 95 4.40 -6.61 6.20
CA LEU A 95 5.44 -7.63 6.20
C LEU A 95 5.01 -8.96 6.82
N ALA A 96 4.02 -8.95 7.72
CA ALA A 96 3.44 -10.16 8.30
C ALA A 96 2.45 -10.86 7.35
N GLN A 97 1.80 -10.11 6.45
CA GLN A 97 0.85 -10.67 5.47
C GLN A 97 1.54 -11.58 4.43
N ASP A 98 2.76 -11.21 4.02
CA ASP A 98 3.51 -11.94 3.01
C ASP A 98 5.00 -11.97 3.37
N PRO A 99 5.57 -13.14 3.68
CA PRO A 99 7.00 -13.29 4.02
C PRO A 99 7.95 -12.86 2.91
N THR A 100 7.50 -12.83 1.66
CA THR A 100 8.32 -12.48 0.49
C THR A 100 8.23 -10.99 0.13
N LEU A 101 7.24 -10.28 0.67
CA LEU A 101 6.99 -8.86 0.36
C LEU A 101 8.21 -8.00 0.71
N LYS A 102 8.59 -7.15 -0.23
CA LYS A 102 9.58 -6.08 -0.04
C LYS A 102 8.87 -4.73 0.02
N VAL A 103 9.44 -3.81 0.78
CA VAL A 103 8.84 -2.49 1.00
C VAL A 103 9.82 -1.35 0.70
N VAL A 104 9.24 -0.22 0.29
CA VAL A 104 9.90 1.08 0.27
C VAL A 104 9.19 1.97 1.28
N LEU A 105 9.91 2.59 2.18
CA LEU A 105 9.35 3.33 3.31
C LEU A 105 9.51 4.83 3.10
N ILE A 106 8.41 5.58 3.17
CA ILE A 106 8.43 7.03 3.00
C ILE A 106 7.81 7.70 4.21
N ARG A 107 8.61 8.50 4.91
CA ARG A 107 8.15 9.34 6.01
C ARG A 107 7.63 10.66 5.47
N ILE A 108 6.35 11.01 5.81
CA ILE A 108 5.70 12.26 5.41
C ILE A 108 5.23 13.12 6.59
N ILE A 109 5.28 12.61 7.82
CA ILE A 109 4.85 13.35 9.00
C ILE A 109 6.06 13.90 9.73
N ALA A 110 6.11 15.21 9.82
CA ALA A 110 7.11 15.93 10.60
C ALA A 110 6.72 15.98 12.09
N HIS A 111 7.68 16.35 12.93
CA HIS A 111 7.42 16.62 14.36
C HIS A 111 7.94 18.01 14.75
N SER A 112 7.23 18.66 15.67
CA SER A 112 7.71 19.89 16.31
C SER A 112 8.85 19.56 17.31
N SER A 113 9.51 20.59 17.81
CA SER A 113 10.51 20.45 18.89
C SER A 113 9.94 19.84 20.18
N THR A 114 8.63 19.96 20.38
CA THR A 114 7.89 19.37 21.52
C THR A 114 7.29 18.00 21.20
N GLY A 115 7.59 17.40 20.04
CA GLY A 115 7.15 16.08 19.66
C GLY A 115 5.71 15.98 19.11
N TYR A 116 5.04 17.10 18.84
CA TYR A 116 3.74 17.08 18.17
C TYR A 116 3.87 16.72 16.70
N ARG A 117 2.89 15.97 16.18
CA ARG A 117 2.78 15.66 14.75
C ARG A 117 2.41 16.90 13.95
N LEU A 118 3.14 17.12 12.87
CA LEU A 118 2.86 18.15 11.88
C LEU A 118 2.41 17.45 10.60
N PRO A 119 1.12 17.56 10.23
CA PRO A 119 0.57 16.83 9.09
C PRO A 119 1.19 17.27 7.78
N ALA A 120 1.29 16.33 6.84
CA ALA A 120 1.71 16.62 5.47
C ALA A 120 0.65 17.49 4.77
N GLN A 121 1.12 18.43 3.96
CA GLN A 121 0.28 19.21 3.07
C GLN A 121 0.12 18.51 1.72
N ASP A 122 -0.86 18.93 0.93
CA ASP A 122 -1.16 18.35 -0.37
C ASP A 122 0.03 18.39 -1.33
N GLN A 123 0.81 19.46 -1.29
CA GLN A 123 2.02 19.59 -2.10
C GLN A 123 3.07 18.54 -1.73
N THR A 124 3.19 18.19 -0.48
CA THR A 124 4.10 17.12 -0.05
C THR A 124 3.64 15.77 -0.55
N ILE A 125 2.33 15.50 -0.53
CA ILE A 125 1.80 14.27 -1.09
C ILE A 125 2.06 14.20 -2.60
N ALA A 126 1.83 15.30 -3.33
CA ALA A 126 2.17 15.35 -4.75
C ALA A 126 3.66 15.07 -5.01
N LYS A 127 4.57 15.62 -4.18
CA LYS A 127 6.02 15.32 -4.25
C LYS A 127 6.35 13.87 -3.95
N VAL A 128 5.68 13.27 -2.97
CA VAL A 128 5.82 11.82 -2.65
C VAL A 128 5.43 10.97 -3.85
N LEU A 129 4.26 11.22 -4.44
CA LEU A 129 3.81 10.48 -5.61
C LEU A 129 4.74 10.68 -6.82
N GLU A 130 5.25 11.89 -7.04
CA GLU A 130 6.26 12.18 -8.05
C GLU A 130 7.57 11.41 -7.81
N TRP A 131 8.07 11.42 -6.57
CA TRP A 131 9.27 10.65 -6.21
C TRP A 131 9.07 9.16 -6.49
N VAL A 132 7.89 8.60 -6.17
CA VAL A 132 7.59 7.20 -6.48
C VAL A 132 7.55 6.95 -7.98
N ILE A 133 6.93 7.83 -8.78
CA ILE A 133 6.91 7.72 -10.25
C ILE A 133 8.33 7.67 -10.82
N LEU A 134 9.21 8.54 -10.33
CA LEU A 134 10.61 8.60 -10.77
C LEU A 134 11.44 7.36 -10.35
N ASN A 135 11.06 6.70 -9.27
CA ASN A 135 11.79 5.56 -8.71
C ASN A 135 11.08 4.20 -8.91
N LYS A 136 9.94 4.16 -9.62
CA LYS A 136 9.09 2.97 -9.74
C LYS A 136 9.83 1.75 -10.31
N ASP A 137 10.68 1.97 -11.31
CA ASP A 137 11.45 0.90 -11.96
C ASP A 137 12.60 0.42 -11.08
N LYS A 138 13.27 1.34 -10.37
CA LYS A 138 14.34 1.03 -9.40
C LYS A 138 13.87 0.07 -8.31
N PHE A 139 12.64 0.26 -7.82
CA PHE A 139 12.07 -0.52 -6.73
C PHE A 139 11.03 -1.54 -7.18
N ASN A 140 10.76 -1.66 -8.48
CA ASN A 140 9.67 -2.46 -9.04
C ASN A 140 8.36 -2.27 -8.27
N VAL A 141 7.86 -1.03 -8.21
CA VAL A 141 6.70 -0.65 -7.40
C VAL A 141 5.42 -1.28 -7.92
N GLY A 142 4.70 -2.01 -7.07
CA GLY A 142 3.42 -2.65 -7.39
C GLY A 142 2.20 -1.92 -6.82
N ALA A 143 2.37 -1.20 -5.72
CA ALA A 143 1.32 -0.36 -5.12
C ALA A 143 1.93 0.68 -4.17
N ILE A 144 1.16 1.73 -3.87
CA ILE A 144 1.46 2.73 -2.84
C ILE A 144 0.35 2.67 -1.79
N ALA A 145 0.69 2.42 -0.53
CA ALA A 145 -0.23 2.52 0.61
C ALA A 145 0.11 3.78 1.42
N MET A 146 -0.79 4.76 1.44
CA MET A 146 -0.69 5.89 2.35
C MET A 146 -1.74 5.74 3.44
N ALA A 147 -1.34 5.18 4.59
CA ALA A 147 -2.23 4.93 5.73
C ALA A 147 -2.50 6.19 6.58
N GLN A 148 -2.36 7.36 5.99
CA GLN A 148 -2.58 8.67 6.57
C GLN A 148 -3.68 9.41 5.81
N GLY A 149 -4.45 10.24 6.53
CA GLY A 149 -5.49 11.08 5.96
C GLY A 149 -5.82 12.21 6.92
N HIS A 150 -6.64 13.15 6.48
CA HIS A 150 -7.15 14.17 7.39
C HIS A 150 -8.24 13.57 8.29
N ALA A 151 -8.06 13.68 9.61
CA ALA A 151 -9.08 13.33 10.59
C ALA A 151 -10.00 14.55 10.86
N GLY A 152 -11.27 14.27 11.15
CA GLY A 152 -12.26 15.28 11.58
C GLY A 152 -12.94 16.03 10.42
N ASN A 153 -13.78 17.00 10.76
CA ASN A 153 -14.77 17.73 9.95
C ASN A 153 -14.33 18.36 8.61
N ARG A 154 -13.20 18.02 8.07
CA ARG A 154 -12.80 18.37 6.69
C ARG A 154 -13.33 17.33 5.72
N LEU A 155 -14.64 17.15 5.78
CA LEU A 155 -15.38 16.21 4.94
C LEU A 155 -15.52 16.80 3.53
N ALA A 156 -15.23 16.16 2.75
CA ALA A 156 -14.66 15.74 1.56
C ALA A 156 -15.26 16.24 0.25
N ARG A 157 -16.56 16.35 0.04
CA ARG A 157 -17.09 16.71 -1.28
C ARG A 157 -16.67 18.08 -1.79
N ASP A 158 -16.55 19.06 -0.87
CA ASP A 158 -16.15 20.42 -1.25
C ASP A 158 -14.63 20.63 -1.21
N TYR A 159 -13.89 19.70 -0.58
CA TYR A 159 -12.45 19.82 -0.37
C TYR A 159 -11.65 18.99 -1.40
N CYS A 160 -12.13 17.83 -1.81
CA CYS A 160 -11.45 16.95 -2.76
C CYS A 160 -11.19 17.55 -4.16
N PRO A 161 -12.09 18.34 -4.75
CA PRO A 161 -11.85 18.91 -6.09
C PRO A 161 -10.72 19.94 -6.16
N LYS A 162 -10.18 20.35 -5.01
CA LYS A 162 -9.14 21.41 -4.94
C LYS A 162 -7.70 20.89 -5.10
N PHE A 163 -7.50 19.57 -5.25
CA PHE A 163 -6.17 18.94 -5.26
C PHE A 163 -5.75 18.38 -6.61
N GLU A 164 -5.90 19.17 -7.65
CA GLU A 164 -5.58 18.78 -9.04
C GLU A 164 -4.18 18.18 -9.21
N ASN A 165 -3.18 18.70 -8.47
CA ASN A 165 -1.81 18.18 -8.55
C ASN A 165 -1.67 16.76 -8.00
N VAL A 166 -2.38 16.44 -6.91
CA VAL A 166 -2.37 15.08 -6.32
C VAL A 166 -3.12 14.15 -7.25
N GLU A 167 -4.30 14.53 -7.72
CA GLU A 167 -5.10 13.71 -8.63
C GLU A 167 -4.37 13.42 -9.94
N LYS A 168 -3.69 14.41 -10.52
CA LYS A 168 -2.87 14.23 -11.72
C LYS A 168 -1.82 13.13 -11.54
N ARG A 169 -1.12 13.11 -10.39
CA ARG A 169 -0.12 12.08 -10.09
C ARG A 169 -0.75 10.71 -9.85
N ILE A 170 -1.92 10.65 -9.20
CA ILE A 170 -2.66 9.39 -9.03
C ILE A 170 -3.08 8.81 -10.38
N LEU A 171 -3.59 9.64 -11.28
CA LEU A 171 -3.95 9.22 -12.64
C LEU A 171 -2.73 8.73 -13.45
N GLU A 172 -1.58 9.36 -13.28
CA GLU A 172 -0.32 8.92 -13.89
C GLU A 172 0.08 7.53 -13.35
N LEU A 173 0.09 7.33 -12.03
CA LEU A 173 0.37 6.04 -11.40
C LEU A 173 -0.60 4.95 -11.84
N LYS A 174 -1.89 5.27 -11.97
CA LYS A 174 -2.91 4.34 -12.45
C LYS A 174 -2.64 3.86 -13.89
N ARG A 175 -2.13 4.74 -14.77
CA ARG A 175 -1.69 4.37 -16.13
C ARG A 175 -0.45 3.48 -16.14
N LEU A 176 0.31 3.48 -15.04
CA LEU A 176 1.48 2.63 -14.82
C LEU A 176 1.13 1.35 -14.05
N ASP A 177 -0.16 1.04 -13.90
CA ASP A 177 -0.70 -0.09 -13.15
C ASP A 177 -0.37 -0.09 -11.65
N ILE A 178 -0.08 1.09 -11.08
CA ILE A 178 0.27 1.29 -9.67
C ILE A 178 -0.90 1.98 -8.96
N PRO A 179 -1.68 1.29 -8.09
CA PRO A 179 -2.72 1.92 -7.29
C PRO A 179 -2.14 2.79 -6.18
N PHE A 180 -2.82 3.90 -5.91
CA PHE A 180 -2.64 4.69 -4.70
C PHE A 180 -3.75 4.34 -3.72
N VAL A 181 -3.43 3.54 -2.72
CA VAL A 181 -4.36 2.90 -1.77
C VAL A 181 -4.43 3.73 -0.50
N VAL A 182 -5.65 4.12 -0.09
CA VAL A 182 -5.85 5.09 0.99
C VAL A 182 -7.05 4.75 1.88
N PRO A 183 -7.02 5.13 3.18
CA PRO A 183 -8.08 4.84 4.13
C PRO A 183 -9.26 5.79 4.00
N THR A 184 -10.48 5.28 4.16
CA THR A 184 -11.71 6.08 4.13
C THR A 184 -11.89 6.96 5.37
N GLY A 185 -11.23 6.66 6.49
CA GLY A 185 -11.35 7.35 7.78
C GLY A 185 -12.11 6.57 8.83
N ASN A 186 -11.97 6.99 10.09
CA ASN A 186 -12.40 6.24 11.27
C ASN A 186 -13.47 6.99 12.10
N ASP A 187 -14.22 7.90 11.47
CA ASP A 187 -15.19 8.76 12.18
C ASP A 187 -16.59 8.14 12.23
N GLY A 188 -16.79 6.96 11.63
CA GLY A 188 -18.11 6.30 11.53
C GLY A 188 -19.10 7.06 10.65
N ASN A 189 -18.62 7.96 9.79
CA ASN A 189 -19.48 8.73 8.89
C ASN A 189 -20.12 7.82 7.84
N LYS A 190 -21.43 7.93 7.62
CA LYS A 190 -22.19 7.04 6.74
C LYS A 190 -22.49 7.62 5.35
N SER A 191 -21.92 8.78 5.03
CA SER A 191 -22.19 9.48 3.76
C SER A 191 -20.97 10.16 3.13
N GLN A 192 -19.83 10.16 3.82
CA GLN A 192 -18.62 10.86 3.38
C GLN A 192 -17.37 10.13 3.86
N ILE A 193 -16.30 10.22 3.07
CA ILE A 193 -14.98 9.67 3.39
C ILE A 193 -13.94 10.78 3.42
N ASN A 194 -12.85 10.53 4.13
CA ASN A 194 -11.81 11.53 4.36
C ASN A 194 -10.92 11.70 3.13
N TRP A 195 -10.30 12.88 3.03
CA TRP A 195 -9.20 13.10 2.10
C TRP A 195 -7.98 12.23 2.49
N PRO A 196 -7.25 11.60 1.55
CA PRO A 196 -7.39 11.70 0.08
C PRO A 196 -8.29 10.64 -0.54
N ALA A 197 -8.98 9.80 0.24
CA ALA A 197 -9.83 8.73 -0.28
C ALA A 197 -11.02 9.26 -1.13
N CYS A 198 -11.42 10.49 -0.88
CA CYS A 198 -12.46 11.16 -1.66
C CYS A 198 -12.04 11.58 -3.08
N ILE A 199 -10.77 11.44 -3.44
CA ILE A 199 -10.29 11.64 -4.83
C ILE A 199 -10.71 10.41 -5.66
N PRO A 200 -11.54 10.55 -6.70
CA PRO A 200 -12.11 9.40 -7.41
C PRO A 200 -11.10 8.48 -8.10
N SER A 201 -9.88 8.96 -8.34
CA SER A 201 -8.79 8.17 -8.93
C SER A 201 -7.98 7.37 -7.91
N ALA A 202 -8.09 7.68 -6.60
CA ALA A 202 -7.48 6.90 -5.53
C ALA A 202 -8.24 5.57 -5.33
N LEU A 203 -7.58 4.57 -4.77
CA LEU A 203 -8.19 3.31 -4.36
C LEU A 203 -8.58 3.41 -2.88
N ALA A 204 -9.85 3.70 -2.62
CA ALA A 204 -10.37 3.98 -1.28
C ALA A 204 -10.78 2.71 -0.56
N ILE A 205 -10.18 2.47 0.63
CA ILE A 205 -10.40 1.24 1.41
C ILE A 205 -11.08 1.55 2.74
N GLY A 206 -12.28 0.97 2.91
CA GLY A 206 -12.99 0.92 4.19
C GLY A 206 -12.59 -0.31 5.02
N ALA A 207 -13.02 -0.34 6.28
CA ALA A 207 -12.74 -1.43 7.20
C ALA A 207 -13.91 -2.41 7.32
N SER A 208 -13.61 -3.72 7.28
CA SER A 208 -14.51 -4.78 7.75
C SER A 208 -14.10 -5.28 9.15
N ASN A 209 -15.08 -5.78 9.90
CA ASN A 209 -14.88 -6.44 11.19
C ASN A 209 -14.68 -7.97 11.02
N SER A 210 -14.55 -8.70 12.14
CA SER A 210 -14.39 -10.16 12.15
C SER A 210 -15.63 -10.92 11.65
N ASP A 211 -16.80 -10.30 11.69
CA ASP A 211 -18.08 -10.90 11.28
C ASP A 211 -18.40 -10.62 9.80
N ASP A 212 -17.41 -10.18 9.06
CA ASP A 212 -17.52 -9.80 7.65
C ASP A 212 -18.55 -8.68 7.39
N GLN A 213 -18.74 -7.80 8.37
CA GLN A 213 -19.57 -6.61 8.23
C GLN A 213 -18.67 -5.37 8.07
N ILE A 214 -19.25 -4.27 7.58
CA ILE A 214 -18.57 -2.98 7.60
C ILE A 214 -18.38 -2.54 9.05
N ALA A 215 -17.15 -2.26 9.43
CA ALA A 215 -16.83 -1.84 10.80
C ALA A 215 -17.54 -0.52 11.15
N SER A 216 -18.07 -0.42 12.37
CA SER A 216 -18.91 0.71 12.82
C SER A 216 -18.17 2.06 12.71
N TYR A 217 -16.86 2.06 12.93
CA TYR A 217 -16.01 3.25 12.82
C TYR A 217 -15.65 3.62 11.37
N SER A 218 -15.80 2.69 10.40
CA SER A 218 -15.43 2.97 9.02
C SER A 218 -16.31 4.04 8.40
N ASN A 219 -15.67 5.04 7.79
CA ASN A 219 -16.41 5.98 6.95
C ASN A 219 -16.90 5.29 5.68
N ILE A 220 -18.07 5.68 5.22
CA ILE A 220 -18.77 5.08 4.08
C ILE A 220 -19.12 6.17 3.06
N ASP A 221 -18.91 5.87 1.79
CA ASP A 221 -19.53 6.54 0.64
C ASP A 221 -19.83 5.48 -0.41
N ARG A 222 -21.08 5.46 -0.92
CA ARG A 222 -21.54 4.42 -1.84
C ARG A 222 -20.88 4.46 -3.21
N THR A 223 -20.28 5.59 -3.58
CA THR A 223 -19.70 5.82 -4.89
C THR A 223 -18.19 5.87 -4.89
N LEU A 224 -17.60 6.20 -3.75
CA LEU A 224 -16.15 6.46 -3.64
C LEU A 224 -15.39 5.35 -2.90
N VAL A 225 -16.05 4.54 -2.08
CA VAL A 225 -15.38 3.39 -1.44
C VAL A 225 -15.32 2.25 -2.43
N ASP A 226 -14.10 1.89 -2.84
CA ASP A 226 -13.88 0.80 -3.81
C ASP A 226 -14.04 -0.58 -3.15
N PHE A 227 -13.38 -0.77 -1.99
CA PHE A 227 -13.37 -2.05 -1.28
C PHE A 227 -13.36 -1.87 0.23
N TYR A 228 -13.73 -2.96 0.91
CA TYR A 228 -13.52 -3.15 2.33
C TYR A 228 -12.53 -4.30 2.56
N ALA A 229 -11.63 -4.12 3.51
CA ALA A 229 -10.65 -5.12 3.91
C ALA A 229 -10.61 -5.24 5.44
N PRO A 230 -10.05 -6.33 6.01
CA PRO A 230 -9.95 -6.51 7.45
C PRO A 230 -9.35 -5.28 8.14
N GLY A 231 -10.10 -4.72 9.11
CA GLY A 231 -9.72 -3.51 9.84
C GLY A 231 -9.01 -3.78 11.16
N LYS A 232 -8.57 -5.02 11.42
CA LYS A 232 -7.85 -5.41 12.64
C LYS A 232 -6.75 -6.39 12.30
N ALA A 233 -5.55 -6.16 12.82
CA ALA A 233 -4.40 -7.06 12.71
C ALA A 233 -3.44 -6.85 13.88
N ASP A 234 -2.62 -7.85 14.18
CA ASP A 234 -1.49 -7.68 15.09
C ASP A 234 -0.39 -6.86 14.39
N SER A 235 0.21 -5.96 15.12
CA SER A 235 1.26 -5.06 14.67
C SER A 235 2.42 -5.02 15.66
N ILE A 236 3.56 -4.51 15.22
CA ILE A 236 4.74 -4.33 16.07
C ILE A 236 4.95 -2.84 16.33
N LEU A 237 5.02 -2.47 17.59
CA LEU A 237 5.42 -1.14 18.04
C LEU A 237 6.93 -0.93 17.88
N PRO A 238 7.43 0.31 17.79
CA PRO A 238 8.85 0.59 17.98
C PRO A 238 9.37 -0.07 19.26
N GLY A 239 10.56 -0.68 19.17
CA GLY A 239 11.11 -1.49 20.25
C GLY A 239 10.60 -2.95 20.29
N GLY A 240 9.71 -3.38 19.37
CA GLY A 240 9.42 -4.78 19.12
C GLY A 240 8.20 -5.37 19.85
N LYS A 241 7.45 -4.60 20.65
CA LYS A 241 6.25 -5.09 21.33
C LYS A 241 5.12 -5.32 20.35
N ILE A 242 4.54 -6.53 20.34
CA ILE A 242 3.34 -6.87 19.55
C ILE A 242 2.09 -6.30 20.23
N THR A 243 1.20 -5.72 19.43
CA THR A 243 -0.08 -5.16 19.90
C THR A 243 -1.13 -5.22 18.78
N PRO A 244 -2.40 -5.44 19.10
CA PRO A 244 -3.45 -5.31 18.10
C PRO A 244 -3.61 -3.86 17.63
N SER A 245 -3.78 -3.68 16.33
CA SER A 245 -4.13 -2.40 15.69
C SER A 245 -5.50 -2.51 15.03
N THR A 246 -6.27 -1.42 15.07
CA THR A 246 -7.60 -1.34 14.48
C THR A 246 -7.77 -0.02 13.74
N GLY A 247 -8.38 -0.05 12.56
CA GLY A 247 -8.68 1.16 11.77
C GLY A 247 -8.68 0.90 10.27
N THR A 248 -9.17 1.86 9.51
CA THR A 248 -9.10 1.85 8.04
C THR A 248 -7.67 1.94 7.52
N SER A 249 -6.71 2.43 8.34
CA SER A 249 -5.27 2.34 8.06
C SER A 249 -4.80 0.89 7.95
N VAL A 250 -5.27 0.00 8.86
CA VAL A 250 -4.98 -1.44 8.80
C VAL A 250 -5.55 -2.03 7.52
N SER A 251 -6.82 -1.73 7.21
CA SER A 251 -7.47 -2.20 5.98
C SER A 251 -6.73 -1.76 4.72
N THR A 252 -6.23 -0.53 4.69
CA THR A 252 -5.44 0.01 3.59
C THR A 252 -4.16 -0.80 3.36
N ILE A 253 -3.44 -1.11 4.44
CA ILE A 253 -2.22 -1.91 4.37
C ILE A 253 -2.51 -3.34 3.93
N VAL A 254 -3.53 -3.97 4.49
CA VAL A 254 -3.95 -5.33 4.15
C VAL A 254 -4.35 -5.41 2.66
N ALA A 255 -5.14 -4.44 2.18
CA ALA A 255 -5.55 -4.37 0.78
C ALA A 255 -4.36 -4.14 -0.17
N ALA A 256 -3.46 -3.22 0.17
CA ALA A 256 -2.30 -2.92 -0.66
C ALA A 256 -1.31 -4.08 -0.71
N SER A 257 -1.08 -4.78 0.41
CA SER A 257 -0.27 -5.99 0.46
C SER A 257 -0.87 -7.10 -0.41
N ASN A 258 -2.19 -7.33 -0.29
CA ASN A 258 -2.91 -8.29 -1.13
C ASN A 258 -2.81 -7.93 -2.63
N TRP A 259 -2.89 -6.63 -2.97
CA TRP A 259 -2.70 -6.17 -4.35
C TRP A 259 -1.30 -6.53 -4.87
N VAL A 260 -0.25 -6.23 -4.11
CA VAL A 260 1.13 -6.52 -4.53
C VAL A 260 1.37 -8.02 -4.66
N SER A 261 0.97 -8.83 -3.67
CA SER A 261 1.14 -10.28 -3.69
C SER A 261 0.39 -10.91 -4.87
N THR A 262 -0.84 -10.47 -5.15
CA THR A 262 -1.62 -10.92 -6.31
C THR A 262 -0.98 -10.47 -7.63
N SER A 263 -0.43 -9.25 -7.69
CA SER A 263 0.30 -8.75 -8.88
C SER A 263 1.57 -9.54 -9.15
N ASN A 264 2.24 -10.04 -8.11
CA ASN A 264 3.41 -10.91 -8.27
C ASN A 264 3.02 -12.29 -8.83
N LYS A 265 1.84 -12.79 -8.45
CA LYS A 265 1.30 -14.04 -8.96
C LYS A 265 0.78 -13.92 -10.40
N TYR A 266 0.19 -12.77 -10.75
CA TYR A 266 -0.42 -12.49 -12.05
C TYR A 266 0.23 -11.26 -12.72
N SER A 267 1.51 -11.34 -12.99
CA SER A 267 2.37 -10.22 -13.41
C SER A 267 1.95 -9.49 -14.69
N THR A 268 1.10 -10.11 -15.51
CA THR A 268 0.61 -9.54 -16.78
C THR A 268 -0.71 -8.76 -16.64
N LYS A 269 -1.35 -8.77 -15.46
CA LYS A 269 -2.62 -8.06 -15.26
C LYS A 269 -2.40 -6.56 -15.14
N THR A 270 -3.19 -5.81 -15.90
CA THR A 270 -3.31 -4.36 -15.80
C THR A 270 -4.04 -3.94 -14.52
N TYR A 271 -3.98 -2.65 -14.17
CA TYR A 271 -4.78 -2.09 -13.06
C TYR A 271 -6.26 -2.46 -13.17
N SER A 272 -6.85 -2.31 -14.37
CA SER A 272 -8.28 -2.59 -14.59
C SER A 272 -8.62 -4.07 -14.36
N GLU A 273 -7.80 -4.98 -14.85
CA GLU A 273 -8.00 -6.42 -14.66
C GLU A 273 -7.83 -6.83 -13.20
N MET A 274 -6.85 -6.25 -12.49
CA MET A 274 -6.68 -6.45 -11.06
C MET A 274 -7.87 -5.90 -10.26
N PHE A 275 -8.35 -4.72 -10.61
CA PHE A 275 -9.52 -4.12 -9.97
C PHE A 275 -10.77 -5.00 -10.17
N GLN A 276 -11.01 -5.50 -11.38
CA GLN A 276 -12.12 -6.42 -11.64
C GLN A 276 -11.97 -7.75 -10.92
N PHE A 277 -10.75 -8.29 -10.83
CA PHE A 277 -10.46 -9.48 -10.05
C PHE A 277 -10.87 -9.30 -8.58
N PHE A 278 -10.46 -8.21 -7.94
CA PHE A 278 -10.80 -7.94 -6.54
C PHE A 278 -12.29 -7.65 -6.33
N ARG A 279 -13.01 -7.19 -7.33
CA ARG A 279 -14.47 -7.06 -7.31
C ARG A 279 -15.22 -8.39 -7.25
N GLY A 280 -14.55 -9.51 -7.44
CA GLY A 280 -15.10 -10.85 -7.21
C GLY A 280 -15.42 -11.17 -5.75
N GLY A 281 -14.96 -10.35 -4.80
CA GLY A 281 -15.27 -10.51 -3.38
C GLY A 281 -16.74 -10.27 -3.03
N PRO A 282 -17.21 -10.73 -1.85
CA PRO A 282 -18.60 -10.66 -1.44
C PRO A 282 -19.07 -9.22 -1.17
N ILE A 283 -20.38 -9.02 -1.24
CA ILE A 283 -21.01 -7.81 -0.72
C ILE A 283 -21.18 -7.98 0.79
N ILE A 284 -20.80 -6.97 1.55
CA ILE A 284 -20.94 -6.90 2.99
C ILE A 284 -21.79 -5.69 3.41
N PHE A 285 -22.35 -5.74 4.60
CA PHE A 285 -23.26 -4.72 5.12
C PHE A 285 -22.78 -4.18 6.46
N ASP A 286 -23.26 -3.02 6.87
CA ASP A 286 -23.23 -2.56 8.25
C ASP A 286 -24.58 -2.86 8.95
N GLU A 287 -24.68 -2.54 10.24
CA GLU A 287 -25.90 -2.70 11.05
C GLU A 287 -27.12 -1.87 10.54
N LYS A 288 -26.88 -0.87 9.68
CA LYS A 288 -27.93 0.00 9.08
C LYS A 288 -28.16 -0.33 7.60
N PHE A 289 -27.73 -1.51 7.16
CA PHE A 289 -27.85 -2.00 5.78
C PHE A 289 -27.16 -1.12 4.72
N ASN A 290 -26.18 -0.28 5.09
CA ASN A 290 -25.24 0.24 4.11
C ASN A 290 -24.40 -0.94 3.60
N TYR A 291 -24.15 -0.95 2.31
CA TYR A 291 -23.42 -2.06 1.70
C TYR A 291 -22.13 -1.59 1.00
N GLY A 292 -21.21 -2.51 0.88
CA GLY A 292 -19.98 -2.32 0.13
C GLY A 292 -19.42 -3.66 -0.32
N ARG A 293 -18.36 -3.63 -1.08
CA ARG A 293 -17.72 -4.82 -1.60
C ARG A 293 -16.46 -5.14 -0.80
N LYS A 294 -16.44 -6.30 -0.19
CA LYS A 294 -15.20 -6.81 0.42
C LYS A 294 -14.22 -7.18 -0.69
N MET A 295 -12.97 -6.77 -0.55
CA MET A 295 -11.91 -7.13 -1.48
C MET A 295 -11.74 -8.66 -1.49
N LEU A 296 -11.60 -9.25 -2.67
CA LEU A 296 -11.30 -10.67 -2.77
C LEU A 296 -9.89 -10.93 -2.22
N PHE A 297 -9.77 -11.91 -1.34
CA PHE A 297 -8.50 -12.48 -0.90
C PHE A 297 -8.42 -13.89 -1.45
N GLU A 298 -7.37 -14.22 -2.16
CA GLU A 298 -7.11 -15.61 -2.47
C GLU A 298 -6.80 -16.33 -1.15
N SER A 299 -7.50 -17.42 -0.88
CA SER A 299 -7.11 -18.30 0.22
C SER A 299 -5.67 -18.73 0.00
N ALA A 300 -4.83 -18.54 0.99
CA ALA A 300 -3.54 -19.21 0.99
C ALA A 300 -3.85 -20.71 0.79
N THR A 301 -3.53 -21.25 -0.38
CA THR A 301 -3.59 -22.70 -0.58
C THR A 301 -2.60 -23.27 0.42
N PRO A 302 -3.00 -24.22 1.27
CA PRO A 302 -2.13 -24.81 2.26
C PRO A 302 -0.88 -25.43 1.67
#